data_4e1deb149963da4191cba3bd7e06586d
#
_entry.id   4e1deb149963da4191cba3bd7e06586d
#
_cell.length_a   1.000
_cell.length_b   1.000
_cell.length_c   1.000
_cell.angle_alpha   90.00
_cell.angle_beta   90.00
_cell.angle_gamma   90.00
#
_symmetry.space_group_name_H-M   'P 1'
#
loop_
_entity.id
_entity.type
_entity.pdbx_description
1 polymer ?
#
loop_
_entity_poly.entity_id
_entity_poly.type
_entity_poly.pdbx_seq_one_letter_code
_entity_poly.pdbx_strand_id
1 'polypeptide(L)'
;MKNPARSVARAAIIGAAYFALCHLQNLLLPGSATWAIQFRVAEALCVLALFTPDAIYGLSIGCLLFNLSYAGALPLDFLVGTLATAVSAWLMYLTRRLCIRNYPLPALFMPALCNGILVGWELAVYVGGGFWLNGLYVAIGEAAVLLVLGSLLFSVIHQRSLHRFF
;
A
#
# COMPACT_ATOMS: atom_id res chain seq x y z
N MET A 1 9.42 -19.24 -19.38
CA MET A 1 9.26 -19.57 -17.95
C MET A 1 9.83 -18.43 -17.12
N LYS A 2 9.08 -17.86 -16.16
CA LYS A 2 9.63 -16.85 -15.25
C LYS A 2 10.68 -17.50 -14.37
N ASN A 3 11.84 -16.85 -14.22
CA ASN A 3 12.90 -17.37 -13.35
C ASN A 3 12.46 -17.14 -11.87
N PRO A 4 12.24 -18.20 -11.08
CA PRO A 4 11.74 -18.09 -9.73
C PRO A 4 12.65 -17.27 -8.81
N ALA A 5 13.97 -17.37 -9.00
CA ALA A 5 14.93 -16.60 -8.22
C ALA A 5 14.79 -15.08 -8.46
N ARG A 6 14.50 -14.65 -9.68
CA ARG A 6 14.25 -13.23 -9.99
C ARG A 6 12.95 -12.73 -9.37
N SER A 7 11.90 -13.58 -9.35
CA SER A 7 10.62 -13.24 -8.73
C SER A 7 10.77 -13.04 -7.23
N VAL A 8 11.46 -13.98 -6.55
CA VAL A 8 11.75 -13.88 -5.11
C VAL A 8 12.59 -12.64 -4.81
N ALA A 9 13.65 -12.39 -5.60
CA ALA A 9 14.51 -11.22 -5.39
C ALA A 9 13.72 -9.90 -5.53
N ARG A 10 12.84 -9.78 -6.54
CA ARG A 10 11.97 -8.60 -6.70
C ARG A 10 11.03 -8.41 -5.52
N ALA A 11 10.34 -9.47 -5.10
CA ALA A 11 9.46 -9.41 -3.95
C ALA A 11 10.23 -9.00 -2.68
N ALA A 12 11.43 -9.55 -2.46
CA ALA A 12 12.27 -9.20 -1.32
C ALA A 12 12.69 -7.73 -1.33
N ILE A 13 13.12 -7.19 -2.48
CA ILE A 13 13.51 -5.78 -2.62
C ILE A 13 12.31 -4.85 -2.37
N ILE A 14 11.14 -5.18 -2.93
CA ILE A 14 9.92 -4.39 -2.73
C ILE A 14 9.50 -4.42 -1.26
N GLY A 15 9.53 -5.59 -0.61
CA GLY A 15 9.19 -5.72 0.80
C GLY A 15 10.15 -4.96 1.71
N ALA A 16 11.45 -5.03 1.44
CA ALA A 16 12.46 -4.27 2.18
C ALA A 16 12.27 -2.76 2.01
N ALA A 17 11.95 -2.29 0.80
CA ALA A 17 11.67 -0.88 0.53
C ALA A 17 10.41 -0.41 1.28
N TYR A 18 9.33 -1.20 1.27
CA TYR A 18 8.10 -0.90 2.02
C TYR A 18 8.39 -0.79 3.51
N PHE A 19 9.04 -1.79 4.08
CA PHE A 19 9.42 -1.83 5.49
C PHE A 19 10.28 -0.62 5.88
N ALA A 20 11.31 -0.31 5.09
CA ALA A 20 12.19 0.81 5.34
C ALA A 20 11.48 2.17 5.27
N LEU A 21 10.59 2.35 4.29
CA LEU A 21 9.79 3.58 4.16
C LEU A 21 8.83 3.77 5.33
N CYS A 22 8.18 2.72 5.82
CA CYS A 22 7.32 2.81 6.99
C CYS A 22 8.10 3.24 8.23
N HIS A 23 9.28 2.63 8.49
CA HIS A 23 10.12 3.02 9.62
C HIS A 23 10.69 4.43 9.48
N LEU A 24 11.14 4.79 8.28
CA LEU A 24 11.64 6.14 8.00
C LEU A 24 10.54 7.18 8.21
N GLN A 25 9.33 6.91 7.74
CA GLN A 25 8.18 7.79 7.96
C GLN A 25 7.89 7.97 9.46
N ASN A 26 7.87 6.88 10.24
CA ASN A 26 7.64 6.97 11.68
C ASN A 26 8.77 7.72 12.42
N LEU A 27 10.00 7.62 11.92
CA LEU A 27 11.12 8.37 12.50
C LEU A 27 11.01 9.88 12.23
N LEU A 28 10.60 10.26 11.01
CA LEU A 28 10.51 11.66 10.58
C LEU A 28 9.20 12.34 10.99
N LEU A 29 8.11 11.58 10.99
CA LEU A 29 6.74 12.05 11.27
C LEU A 29 6.04 11.04 12.19
N PRO A 30 6.41 11.00 13.49
CA PRO A 30 5.85 10.03 14.42
C PRO A 30 4.33 10.09 14.46
N GLY A 31 3.68 8.92 14.33
CA GLY A 31 2.23 8.79 14.38
C GLY A 31 1.49 9.07 13.06
N SER A 32 2.12 9.66 12.04
CA SER A 32 1.43 10.02 10.79
C SER A 32 0.82 8.83 10.04
N ALA A 33 1.34 7.64 10.24
CA ALA A 33 0.82 6.40 9.68
C ALA A 33 -0.31 5.76 10.51
N THR A 34 -0.57 6.30 11.72
CA THR A 34 -1.54 5.74 12.68
C THR A 34 -2.56 6.77 13.17
N TRP A 35 -2.50 8.01 12.69
CA TRP A 35 -3.51 9.03 12.98
C TRP A 35 -4.87 8.68 12.35
N ALA A 36 -5.90 9.40 12.72
CA ALA A 36 -7.24 9.25 12.13
C ALA A 36 -7.20 9.38 10.61
N ILE A 37 -6.44 10.34 10.07
CA ILE A 37 -6.12 10.44 8.64
C ILE A 37 -4.73 9.84 8.46
N GLN A 38 -4.65 8.61 7.99
CA GLN A 38 -3.39 7.90 7.83
C GLN A 38 -2.72 8.22 6.49
N PHE A 39 -1.55 8.82 6.55
CA PHE A 39 -0.72 9.04 5.36
C PHE A 39 0.41 8.01 5.31
N ARG A 40 0.14 6.83 4.80
CA ARG A 40 1.16 5.77 4.66
C ARG A 40 1.94 5.95 3.36
N VAL A 41 3.07 6.65 3.42
CA VAL A 41 3.92 6.91 2.23
C VAL A 41 4.32 5.62 1.51
N ALA A 42 4.56 4.54 2.25
CA ALA A 42 4.90 3.24 1.70
C ALA A 42 3.81 2.65 0.78
N GLU A 43 2.53 3.03 0.97
CA GLU A 43 1.44 2.58 0.09
C GLU A 43 1.58 3.09 -1.35
N ALA A 44 2.36 4.16 -1.59
CA ALA A 44 2.72 4.57 -2.94
C ALA A 44 3.40 3.44 -3.74
N LEU A 45 4.11 2.52 -3.06
CA LEU A 45 4.74 1.35 -3.69
C LEU A 45 3.70 0.34 -4.21
N CYS A 46 2.43 0.41 -3.81
CA CYS A 46 1.37 -0.43 -4.37
C CYS A 46 1.26 -0.29 -5.88
N VAL A 47 1.64 0.87 -6.42
CA VAL A 47 1.73 1.11 -7.87
C VAL A 47 2.59 0.09 -8.59
N LEU A 48 3.58 -0.52 -7.93
CA LEU A 48 4.41 -1.58 -8.52
C LEU A 48 3.58 -2.82 -8.91
N ALA A 49 2.44 -3.05 -8.25
CA ALA A 49 1.52 -4.12 -8.61
C ALA A 49 0.90 -3.96 -10.01
N LEU A 50 0.86 -2.74 -10.55
CA LEU A 50 0.44 -2.51 -11.95
C LEU A 50 1.38 -3.20 -12.96
N PHE A 51 2.65 -3.37 -12.60
CA PHE A 51 3.71 -3.85 -13.48
C PHE A 51 4.09 -5.31 -13.21
N THR A 52 4.03 -5.75 -11.96
CA THR A 52 4.43 -7.11 -11.58
C THR A 52 3.58 -7.70 -10.45
N PRO A 53 3.16 -8.97 -10.55
CA PRO A 53 2.49 -9.66 -9.44
C PRO A 53 3.43 -9.94 -8.25
N ASP A 54 4.75 -9.90 -8.46
CA ASP A 54 5.75 -10.09 -7.40
C ASP A 54 5.61 -9.00 -6.30
N ALA A 55 5.08 -7.81 -6.69
CA ALA A 55 4.81 -6.72 -5.76
C ALA A 55 3.75 -7.10 -4.70
N ILE A 56 2.77 -7.92 -5.04
CA ILE A 56 1.74 -8.36 -4.09
C ILE A 56 2.40 -9.05 -2.89
N TYR A 57 3.30 -9.98 -3.15
CA TYR A 57 4.02 -10.70 -2.10
C TYR A 57 4.98 -9.78 -1.33
N GLY A 58 5.74 -8.96 -2.05
CA GLY A 58 6.70 -8.04 -1.45
C GLY A 58 6.03 -7.05 -0.50
N LEU A 59 5.00 -6.36 -0.95
CA LEU A 59 4.24 -5.39 -0.16
C LEU A 59 3.60 -6.03 1.07
N SER A 60 2.98 -7.21 0.90
CA SER A 60 2.34 -7.93 2.00
C SER A 60 3.35 -8.33 3.07
N ILE A 61 4.50 -8.87 2.69
CA ILE A 61 5.56 -9.26 3.63
C ILE A 61 6.16 -8.00 4.30
N GLY A 62 6.42 -6.94 3.53
CA GLY A 62 6.93 -5.68 4.07
C GLY A 62 5.99 -5.05 5.09
N CYS A 63 4.69 -5.04 4.81
CA CYS A 63 3.66 -4.56 5.72
C CYS A 63 3.56 -5.42 6.99
N LEU A 64 3.58 -6.76 6.84
CA LEU A 64 3.58 -7.69 7.97
C LEU A 64 4.75 -7.45 8.90
N LEU A 65 5.96 -7.38 8.35
CA LEU A 65 7.19 -7.16 9.13
C LEU A 65 7.16 -5.81 9.85
N PHE A 66 6.68 -4.77 9.18
CA PHE A 66 6.51 -3.44 9.79
C PHE A 66 5.54 -3.51 10.98
N ASN A 67 4.33 -4.03 10.78
CA ASN A 67 3.32 -4.09 11.84
C ASN A 67 3.74 -4.97 13.02
N LEU A 68 4.52 -6.04 12.78
CA LEU A 68 5.08 -6.87 13.85
C LEU A 68 6.22 -6.18 14.62
N SER A 69 6.96 -5.27 13.97
CA SER A 69 8.12 -4.59 14.57
C SER A 69 7.76 -3.24 15.20
N TYR A 70 6.62 -2.66 14.86
CA TYR A 70 6.22 -1.34 15.32
C TYR A 70 5.43 -1.41 16.63
N ALA A 71 6.02 -0.92 17.73
CA ALA A 71 5.42 -0.97 19.06
C ALA A 71 4.11 -0.15 19.21
N GLY A 72 3.82 0.78 18.27
CA GLY A 72 2.58 1.56 18.24
C GLY A 72 1.48 0.97 17.37
N ALA A 73 1.69 -0.23 16.81
CA ALA A 73 0.67 -0.92 16.03
C ALA A 73 -0.48 -1.42 16.93
N LEU A 74 -1.69 -1.43 16.39
CA LEU A 74 -2.84 -2.03 17.07
C LEU A 74 -2.68 -3.57 17.13
N PRO A 75 -3.34 -4.24 18.09
CA PRO A 75 -3.16 -5.69 18.28
C PRO A 75 -3.42 -6.56 17.05
N LEU A 76 -4.29 -6.13 16.13
CA LEU A 76 -4.61 -6.84 14.89
C LEU A 76 -3.97 -6.24 13.64
N ASP A 77 -3.23 -5.14 13.74
CA ASP A 77 -2.61 -4.46 12.59
C ASP A 77 -1.73 -5.40 11.74
N PHE A 78 -1.04 -6.35 12.37
CA PHE A 78 -0.25 -7.34 11.64
C PHE A 78 -1.09 -8.21 10.72
N LEU A 79 -2.35 -8.45 11.06
CA LEU A 79 -3.29 -9.25 10.26
C LEU A 79 -4.11 -8.35 9.34
N VAL A 80 -4.81 -7.35 9.90
CA VAL A 80 -5.75 -6.49 9.18
C VAL A 80 -5.01 -5.59 8.18
N GLY A 81 -3.95 -4.90 8.61
CA GLY A 81 -3.15 -4.03 7.75
C GLY A 81 -2.45 -4.83 6.65
N THR A 82 -1.91 -6.01 6.98
CA THR A 82 -1.29 -6.89 5.97
C THR A 82 -2.30 -7.41 4.96
N LEU A 83 -3.50 -7.83 5.41
CA LEU A 83 -4.56 -8.28 4.52
C LEU A 83 -5.06 -7.12 3.63
N ALA A 84 -5.21 -5.92 4.20
CA ALA A 84 -5.60 -4.74 3.45
C ALA A 84 -4.60 -4.42 2.33
N THR A 85 -3.30 -4.39 2.63
CA THR A 85 -2.24 -4.18 1.63
C THR A 85 -2.21 -5.30 0.58
N ALA A 86 -2.35 -6.57 0.99
CA ALA A 86 -2.36 -7.70 0.07
C ALA A 86 -3.54 -7.64 -0.92
N VAL A 87 -4.75 -7.41 -0.42
CA VAL A 87 -5.97 -7.29 -1.23
C VAL A 87 -5.90 -6.06 -2.12
N SER A 88 -5.42 -4.93 -1.61
CA SER A 88 -5.19 -3.71 -2.37
C SER A 88 -4.27 -3.93 -3.58
N ALA A 89 -3.10 -4.51 -3.33
CA ALA A 89 -2.13 -4.78 -4.39
C ALA A 89 -2.67 -5.80 -5.40
N TRP A 90 -3.41 -6.81 -4.94
CA TRP A 90 -4.05 -7.79 -5.81
C TRP A 90 -5.14 -7.16 -6.70
N LEU A 91 -6.03 -6.37 -6.12
CA LEU A 91 -7.07 -5.66 -6.88
C LEU A 91 -6.46 -4.63 -7.84
N MET A 92 -5.42 -3.92 -7.43
CA MET A 92 -4.66 -3.03 -8.30
C MET A 92 -4.08 -3.79 -9.51
N TYR A 93 -3.49 -4.98 -9.28
CA TYR A 93 -3.01 -5.84 -10.36
C TYR A 93 -4.12 -6.30 -11.29
N LEU A 94 -5.29 -6.71 -10.76
CA LEU A 94 -6.44 -7.12 -11.58
C LEU A 94 -7.00 -5.97 -12.42
N THR A 95 -7.09 -4.78 -11.83
CA THR A 95 -7.68 -3.59 -12.47
C THR A 95 -6.68 -2.77 -13.29
N ARG A 96 -5.41 -3.20 -13.40
CA ARG A 96 -4.33 -2.48 -14.10
C ARG A 96 -4.60 -2.11 -15.56
N ARG A 97 -5.52 -2.83 -16.22
CA ARG A 97 -5.93 -2.56 -17.61
C ARG A 97 -7.09 -1.57 -17.72
N LEU A 98 -7.74 -1.25 -16.61
CA LEU A 98 -8.82 -0.28 -16.56
C LEU A 98 -8.21 1.13 -16.49
N CYS A 99 -8.17 1.81 -17.64
CA CYS A 99 -7.60 3.14 -17.74
C CYS A 99 -8.67 4.17 -18.09
N ILE A 100 -8.60 5.33 -17.44
CA ILE A 100 -9.36 6.53 -17.79
C ILE A 100 -8.37 7.53 -18.39
N ARG A 101 -8.56 7.93 -19.62
CA ARG A 101 -7.63 8.81 -20.37
C ARG A 101 -6.17 8.31 -20.35
N ASN A 102 -5.98 7.00 -20.58
CA ASN A 102 -4.68 6.31 -20.54
C ASN A 102 -3.99 6.29 -19.17
N TYR A 103 -4.73 6.55 -18.11
CA TYR A 103 -4.22 6.54 -16.75
C TYR A 103 -4.96 5.51 -15.89
N PRO A 104 -4.28 4.66 -15.08
CA PRO A 104 -4.91 3.59 -14.32
C PRO A 104 -5.59 4.10 -13.04
N LEU A 105 -6.40 5.16 -13.17
CA LEU A 105 -7.10 5.78 -12.03
C LEU A 105 -7.90 4.79 -11.18
N PRO A 106 -8.72 3.88 -11.75
CA PRO A 106 -9.47 2.93 -10.93
C PRO A 106 -8.55 2.07 -10.06
N ALA A 107 -7.40 1.63 -10.61
CA ALA A 107 -6.44 0.83 -9.87
C ALA A 107 -5.81 1.61 -8.70
N LEU A 108 -5.54 2.90 -8.89
CA LEU A 108 -4.96 3.76 -7.83
C LEU A 108 -5.90 3.97 -6.64
N PHE A 109 -7.22 3.80 -6.81
CA PHE A 109 -8.18 3.91 -5.71
C PHE A 109 -8.35 2.61 -4.91
N MET A 110 -7.82 1.47 -5.39
CA MET A 110 -8.00 0.18 -4.70
C MET A 110 -7.43 0.18 -3.27
N PRO A 111 -6.22 0.71 -2.99
CA PRO A 111 -5.73 0.77 -1.62
C PRO A 111 -6.59 1.65 -0.72
N ALA A 112 -7.03 2.81 -1.20
CA ALA A 112 -7.92 3.68 -0.43
C ALA A 112 -9.23 2.98 -0.06
N LEU A 113 -9.80 2.21 -0.99
CA LEU A 113 -11.02 1.44 -0.75
C LEU A 113 -10.78 0.31 0.27
N CYS A 114 -9.74 -0.51 0.06
CA CYS A 114 -9.48 -1.66 0.92
C CYS A 114 -9.07 -1.25 2.34
N ASN A 115 -8.15 -0.29 2.46
CA ASN A 115 -7.73 0.23 3.76
C ASN A 115 -8.87 0.97 4.46
N GLY A 116 -9.67 1.76 3.73
CA GLY A 116 -10.85 2.40 4.28
C GLY A 116 -11.84 1.42 4.91
N ILE A 117 -12.05 0.25 4.30
CA ILE A 117 -12.95 -0.77 4.83
C ILE A 117 -12.28 -1.55 5.97
N LEU A 118 -11.10 -2.13 5.74
CA LEU A 118 -10.49 -3.08 6.67
C LEU A 118 -9.87 -2.36 7.88
N VAL A 119 -9.03 -1.34 7.64
CA VAL A 119 -8.40 -0.57 8.71
C VAL A 119 -9.43 0.36 9.39
N GLY A 120 -10.41 0.89 8.63
CA GLY A 120 -11.51 1.65 9.20
C GLY A 120 -12.35 0.82 10.18
N TRP A 121 -12.57 -0.47 9.89
CA TRP A 121 -13.20 -1.40 10.82
C TRP A 121 -12.33 -1.63 12.07
N GLU A 122 -11.05 -1.86 11.90
CA GLU A 122 -10.12 -2.06 13.00
C GLU A 122 -10.09 -0.85 13.95
N LEU A 123 -9.99 0.36 13.41
CA LEU A 123 -10.03 1.59 14.18
C LEU A 123 -11.36 1.75 14.94
N ALA A 124 -12.48 1.38 14.35
CA ALA A 124 -13.77 1.43 15.03
C ALA A 124 -13.82 0.49 16.24
N VAL A 125 -13.15 -0.66 16.17
CA VAL A 125 -13.10 -1.64 17.26
C VAL A 125 -12.15 -1.21 18.39
N TYR A 126 -10.96 -0.71 18.07
CA TYR A 126 -9.90 -0.45 19.06
C TYR A 126 -9.83 0.99 19.53
N VAL A 127 -10.12 1.95 18.67
CA VAL A 127 -10.01 3.39 18.98
C VAL A 127 -11.39 3.99 19.26
N GLY A 128 -12.44 3.37 18.74
CA GLY A 128 -13.79 3.89 18.82
C GLY A 128 -14.15 4.82 17.65
N GLY A 129 -15.23 5.56 17.79
CA GLY A 129 -15.79 6.33 16.68
C GLY A 129 -16.65 5.45 15.76
N GLY A 130 -17.21 6.04 14.72
CA GLY A 130 -18.04 5.30 13.75
C GLY A 130 -17.18 4.65 12.67
N PHE A 131 -17.52 3.40 12.30
CA PHE A 131 -16.87 2.69 11.19
C PHE A 131 -16.75 3.54 9.92
N TRP A 132 -17.83 4.17 9.50
CA TRP A 132 -17.86 4.99 8.29
C TRP A 132 -16.95 6.22 8.36
N LEU A 133 -16.85 6.84 9.54
CA LEU A 133 -16.02 8.01 9.74
C LEU A 133 -14.53 7.64 9.69
N ASN A 134 -14.15 6.60 10.42
CA ASN A 134 -12.78 6.08 10.41
C ASN A 134 -12.38 5.61 9.02
N GLY A 135 -13.25 4.85 8.35
CA GLY A 135 -13.02 4.38 6.99
C GLY A 135 -12.83 5.52 5.99
N LEU A 136 -13.63 6.58 6.10
CA LEU A 136 -13.50 7.75 5.24
C LEU A 136 -12.17 8.48 5.47
N TYR A 137 -11.76 8.66 6.71
CA TYR A 137 -10.49 9.31 7.03
C TYR A 137 -9.30 8.52 6.52
N VAL A 138 -9.29 7.20 6.71
CA VAL A 138 -8.26 6.32 6.15
C VAL A 138 -8.25 6.41 4.63
N ALA A 139 -9.41 6.30 3.99
CA ALA A 139 -9.52 6.35 2.52
C ALA A 139 -9.04 7.68 1.94
N ILE A 140 -9.30 8.82 2.60
CA ILE A 140 -8.81 10.14 2.17
C ILE A 140 -7.29 10.20 2.24
N GLY A 141 -6.69 9.76 3.35
CA GLY A 141 -5.23 9.75 3.51
C GLY A 141 -4.54 8.87 2.47
N GLU A 142 -5.03 7.66 2.28
CA GLU A 142 -4.52 6.73 1.26
C GLU A 142 -4.69 7.27 -0.16
N ALA A 143 -5.86 7.81 -0.48
CA ALA A 143 -6.10 8.42 -1.80
C ALA A 143 -5.14 9.59 -2.07
N ALA A 144 -4.86 10.43 -1.08
CA ALA A 144 -3.92 11.53 -1.21
C ALA A 144 -2.50 11.02 -1.53
N VAL A 145 -2.02 10.01 -0.80
CA VAL A 145 -0.71 9.38 -1.04
C VAL A 145 -0.63 8.79 -2.44
N LEU A 146 -1.64 8.04 -2.86
CA LEU A 146 -1.65 7.36 -4.16
C LEU A 146 -1.82 8.33 -5.33
N LEU A 147 -2.67 9.34 -5.18
CA LEU A 147 -2.85 10.35 -6.23
C LEU A 147 -1.63 11.26 -6.38
N VAL A 148 -0.87 11.51 -5.33
CA VAL A 148 0.34 12.36 -5.41
C VAL A 148 1.57 11.49 -5.65
N LEU A 149 1.97 10.69 -4.66
CA LEU A 149 3.22 9.92 -4.73
C LEU A 149 3.10 8.70 -5.64
N GLY A 150 1.96 8.00 -5.60
CA GLY A 150 1.70 6.86 -6.48
C GLY A 150 1.65 7.27 -7.94
N SER A 151 0.98 8.39 -8.26
CA SER A 151 0.95 8.92 -9.63
C SER A 151 2.32 9.33 -10.13
N LEU A 152 3.12 9.98 -9.28
CA LEU A 152 4.48 10.37 -9.62
C LEU A 152 5.32 9.13 -9.92
N LEU A 153 5.26 8.13 -9.04
CA LEU A 153 5.98 6.86 -9.22
C LEU A 153 5.55 6.14 -10.50
N PHE A 154 4.25 6.05 -10.78
CA PHE A 154 3.72 5.49 -12.02
C PHE A 154 4.28 6.22 -13.24
N SER A 155 4.23 7.57 -13.23
CA SER A 155 4.71 8.39 -14.34
C SER A 155 6.20 8.19 -14.59
N VAL A 156 7.02 8.15 -13.54
CA VAL A 156 8.47 7.92 -13.66
C VAL A 156 8.75 6.53 -14.24
N ILE A 157 8.08 5.48 -13.76
CA ILE A 157 8.27 4.12 -14.25
C ILE A 157 7.85 4.03 -15.73
N HIS A 158 6.73 4.63 -16.08
CA HIS A 158 6.20 4.59 -17.44
C HIS A 158 7.07 5.38 -18.42
N GLN A 159 7.42 6.62 -18.11
CA GLN A 159 8.21 7.50 -18.98
C GLN A 159 9.64 7.00 -19.17
N ARG A 160 10.27 6.44 -18.13
CA ARG A 160 11.62 5.89 -18.21
C ARG A 160 11.68 4.44 -18.67
N SER A 161 10.56 3.88 -19.11
CA SER A 161 10.44 2.48 -19.54
C SER A 161 10.99 1.47 -18.53
N LEU A 162 10.98 1.83 -17.23
CA LEU A 162 11.49 0.98 -16.16
C LEU A 162 10.61 -0.27 -15.93
N HIS A 163 9.39 -0.28 -16.48
CA HIS A 163 8.52 -1.46 -16.48
C HIS A 163 9.15 -2.69 -17.12
N ARG A 164 10.22 -2.53 -17.92
CA ARG A 164 10.98 -3.65 -18.53
C ARG A 164 11.78 -4.46 -17.52
N PHE A 165 12.02 -3.94 -16.34
CA PHE A 165 12.72 -4.63 -15.25
C PHE A 165 11.78 -5.48 -14.39
N PHE A 166 10.48 -5.29 -14.53
CA PHE A 166 9.42 -6.01 -13.85
C PHE A 166 8.75 -7.04 -14.76
#